data_054e9950c7bea6ffa6727f116cb76a57
#
_entry.id   054e9950c7bea6ffa6727f116cb76a57
#
_cell.length_a   1.000
_cell.length_b   1.000
_cell.length_c   1.000
_cell.angle_alpha   90.00
_cell.angle_beta   90.00
_cell.angle_gamma   90.00
#
_symmetry.space_group_name_H-M   'P 1'
#
loop_
_entity.id
_entity.type
_entity.pdbx_description
1 polymer ?
#
loop_
_entity_poly.entity_id
_entity_poly.type
_entity_poly.pdbx_seq_one_letter_code
_entity_poly.pdbx_strand_id
1 'polypeptide(L)'
;MKIGILNSDTVKIDGAAEFGQYPEMFSKVFWAVEPKIQFKTYEVQFGDYPEDINECDAYLITGSKASCYDDVPWIHALKEFIKALDQNKKKLIGVCFGHQIIAEALGGSVRKSPNGWHAGVDSISLNKDAVEYGIQGKKYNL
;
A
#
# COMPACT_ATOMS: atom_id res chain seq x y z
N MET A 1 -10.71 10.74 11.49
CA MET A 1 -9.51 10.50 10.69
C MET A 1 -9.92 10.23 9.26
N LYS A 2 -9.23 10.83 8.30
CA LYS A 2 -9.45 10.62 6.86
C LYS A 2 -8.21 9.94 6.26
N ILE A 3 -8.41 8.83 5.54
CA ILE A 3 -7.32 8.08 4.89
C ILE A 3 -7.48 8.21 3.37
N GLY A 4 -6.41 8.63 2.71
CA GLY A 4 -6.30 8.62 1.26
C GLY A 4 -5.87 7.24 0.78
N ILE A 5 -6.67 6.58 -0.05
CA ILE A 5 -6.30 5.32 -0.69
C ILE A 5 -5.70 5.63 -2.07
N LEU A 6 -4.41 5.41 -2.20
CA LEU A 6 -3.67 5.51 -3.46
C LEU A 6 -3.83 4.19 -4.21
N ASN A 7 -4.88 4.11 -5.03
CA ASN A 7 -5.24 2.90 -5.75
C ASN A 7 -4.29 2.66 -6.93
N SER A 8 -3.58 1.55 -6.89
CA SER A 8 -2.49 1.22 -7.84
C SER A 8 -2.84 0.12 -8.83
N ASP A 9 -4.05 -0.43 -8.77
CA ASP A 9 -4.56 -1.41 -9.74
C ASP A 9 -6.08 -1.55 -9.67
N THR A 10 -6.62 -2.22 -10.68
CA THR A 10 -8.04 -2.57 -10.76
C THR A 10 -8.19 -4.09 -10.69
N VAL A 11 -9.02 -4.58 -9.77
CA VAL A 11 -9.35 -6.01 -9.68
C VAL A 11 -10.17 -6.41 -10.91
N LYS A 12 -9.76 -7.48 -11.58
CA LYS A 12 -10.48 -8.00 -12.75
C LYS A 12 -11.86 -8.53 -12.37
N ILE A 13 -12.76 -8.56 -13.36
CA ILE A 13 -14.19 -8.77 -13.22
C ILE A 13 -14.57 -9.94 -12.30
N ASP A 14 -13.93 -11.08 -12.41
CA ASP A 14 -14.29 -12.28 -11.63
C ASP A 14 -14.07 -12.09 -10.12
N GLY A 15 -12.98 -11.45 -9.72
CA GLY A 15 -12.71 -11.16 -8.31
C GLY A 15 -13.49 -9.95 -7.79
N ALA A 16 -13.73 -8.94 -8.64
CA ALA A 16 -14.47 -7.74 -8.27
C ALA A 16 -15.95 -8.01 -7.97
N ALA A 17 -16.57 -9.00 -8.63
CA ALA A 17 -17.96 -9.36 -8.39
C ALA A 17 -18.19 -9.90 -6.97
N GLU A 18 -17.20 -10.58 -6.40
CA GLU A 18 -17.30 -11.18 -5.07
C GLU A 18 -16.78 -10.26 -3.95
N PHE A 19 -15.63 -9.62 -4.18
CA PHE A 19 -14.91 -8.90 -3.12
C PHE A 19 -14.93 -7.37 -3.27
N GLY A 20 -15.29 -6.84 -4.42
CA GLY A 20 -15.18 -5.42 -4.78
C GLY A 20 -13.78 -5.03 -5.26
N GLN A 21 -13.53 -3.74 -5.37
CA GLN A 21 -12.22 -3.18 -5.71
C GLN A 21 -11.35 -3.01 -4.45
N TYR A 22 -10.04 -2.85 -4.63
CA TYR A 22 -9.11 -2.66 -3.50
C TYR A 22 -9.55 -1.59 -2.50
N PRO A 23 -9.99 -0.38 -2.91
CA PRO A 23 -10.44 0.63 -1.96
C PRO A 23 -11.60 0.17 -1.07
N GLU A 24 -12.54 -0.59 -1.64
CA GLU A 24 -13.67 -1.14 -0.90
C GLU A 24 -13.23 -2.22 0.10
N MET A 25 -12.33 -3.12 -0.34
CA MET A 25 -11.79 -4.17 0.51
C MET A 25 -11.06 -3.57 1.72
N PHE A 26 -10.16 -2.61 1.51
CA PHE A 26 -9.42 -1.97 2.58
C PHE A 26 -10.33 -1.15 3.49
N SER A 27 -11.29 -0.41 2.95
CA SER A 27 -12.25 0.33 3.76
C SER A 27 -13.01 -0.59 4.72
N LYS A 28 -13.47 -1.76 4.26
CA LYS A 28 -14.14 -2.76 5.11
C LYS A 28 -13.24 -3.26 6.25
N VAL A 29 -11.95 -3.52 5.97
CA VAL A 29 -11.00 -3.97 6.99
C VAL A 29 -10.81 -2.90 8.07
N PHE A 30 -10.64 -1.64 7.68
CA PHE A 30 -10.47 -0.55 8.64
C PHE A 30 -11.74 -0.26 9.42
N TRP A 31 -12.92 -0.29 8.79
CA TRP A 31 -14.20 -0.08 9.46
C TRP A 31 -14.54 -1.17 10.48
N ALA A 32 -14.00 -2.37 10.33
CA ALA A 32 -14.15 -3.43 11.33
C ALA A 32 -13.44 -3.07 12.66
N VAL A 33 -12.46 -2.16 12.63
CA VAL A 33 -11.70 -1.71 13.80
C VAL A 33 -12.16 -0.32 14.26
N GLU A 34 -12.36 0.61 13.33
CA GLU A 34 -12.77 1.99 13.60
C GLU A 34 -13.77 2.48 12.55
N PRO A 35 -15.08 2.34 12.82
CA PRO A 35 -16.14 2.68 11.86
C PRO A 35 -16.23 4.15 11.44
N LYS A 36 -15.55 5.06 12.17
CA LYS A 36 -15.60 6.50 11.90
C LYS A 36 -14.53 6.97 10.92
N ILE A 37 -13.67 6.08 10.41
CA ILE A 37 -12.67 6.44 9.41
C ILE A 37 -13.37 6.81 8.10
N GLN A 38 -12.98 7.94 7.54
CA GLN A 38 -13.39 8.38 6.21
C GLN A 38 -12.31 8.01 5.20
N PHE A 39 -12.71 7.63 3.99
CA PHE A 39 -11.80 7.29 2.91
C PHE A 39 -12.02 8.20 1.71
N LYS A 40 -10.93 8.54 1.03
CA LYS A 40 -10.94 9.12 -0.31
C LYS A 40 -9.98 8.34 -1.20
N THR A 41 -10.46 7.87 -2.34
CA THR A 41 -9.65 7.12 -3.30
C THR A 41 -9.06 8.07 -4.34
N TYR A 42 -7.81 7.80 -4.71
CA TYR A 42 -7.07 8.46 -5.79
C TYR A 42 -6.53 7.38 -6.73
N GLU A 43 -6.86 7.50 -8.00
CA GLU A 43 -6.45 6.55 -9.04
C GLU A 43 -5.07 6.94 -9.59
N VAL A 44 -4.03 6.58 -8.86
CA VAL A 44 -2.65 7.03 -9.13
C VAL A 44 -2.11 6.57 -10.49
N GLN A 45 -2.62 5.46 -11.03
CA GLN A 45 -2.29 5.00 -12.37
C GLN A 45 -2.69 6.00 -13.46
N PHE A 46 -3.68 6.83 -13.19
CA PHE A 46 -4.21 7.84 -14.11
C PHE A 46 -3.78 9.26 -13.73
N GLY A 47 -2.85 9.39 -12.78
CA GLY A 47 -2.34 10.70 -12.34
C GLY A 47 -3.26 11.44 -11.38
N ASP A 48 -4.23 10.76 -10.78
CA ASP A 48 -5.11 11.35 -9.78
C ASP A 48 -4.43 11.31 -8.40
N TYR A 49 -4.15 12.49 -7.86
CA TYR A 49 -3.52 12.72 -6.56
C TYR A 49 -4.24 13.83 -5.81
N PRO A 50 -4.12 13.91 -4.47
CA PRO A 50 -4.64 15.05 -3.73
C PRO A 50 -3.94 16.35 -4.15
N GLU A 51 -4.72 17.42 -4.30
CA GLU A 51 -4.17 18.77 -4.57
C GLU A 51 -3.36 19.29 -3.37
N ASP A 52 -3.80 18.96 -2.15
CA ASP A 52 -3.07 19.23 -0.90
C ASP A 52 -2.77 17.93 -0.17
N ILE A 53 -1.50 17.70 0.11
CA ILE A 53 -1.02 16.55 0.88
C ILE A 53 -1.65 16.47 2.29
N ASN A 54 -2.19 17.56 2.79
CA ASN A 54 -2.89 17.64 4.07
C ASN A 54 -4.39 17.31 3.97
N GLU A 55 -4.91 17.05 2.79
CA GLU A 55 -6.30 16.64 2.60
C GLU A 55 -6.65 15.37 3.38
N CYS A 56 -5.67 14.49 3.60
CA CYS A 56 -5.82 13.28 4.39
C CYS A 56 -4.84 13.24 5.55
N ASP A 57 -5.25 12.61 6.65
CA ASP A 57 -4.43 12.42 7.86
C ASP A 57 -3.36 11.34 7.65
N ALA A 58 -3.67 10.37 6.80
CA ALA A 58 -2.81 9.23 6.46
C ALA A 58 -3.08 8.76 5.03
N TYR A 59 -2.16 7.98 4.48
CA TYR A 59 -2.29 7.39 3.14
C TYR A 59 -2.03 5.89 3.16
N LEU A 60 -2.74 5.17 2.29
CA LEU A 60 -2.56 3.73 2.05
C LEU A 60 -2.34 3.50 0.56
N ILE A 61 -1.27 2.79 0.21
CA ILE A 61 -0.98 2.36 -1.17
C ILE A 61 -1.40 0.91 -1.32
N THR A 62 -2.23 0.62 -2.30
CA THR A 62 -2.75 -0.73 -2.56
C THR A 62 -1.71 -1.65 -3.22
N GLY A 63 -2.06 -2.92 -3.35
CA GLY A 63 -1.37 -3.85 -4.23
C GLY A 63 -1.53 -3.48 -5.70
N SER A 64 -0.66 -4.01 -6.55
CA SER A 64 -0.70 -3.90 -7.99
C SER A 64 -0.08 -5.13 -8.64
N LYS A 65 -0.47 -5.44 -9.88
CA LYS A 65 0.21 -6.41 -10.75
C LYS A 65 1.52 -5.87 -11.34
N ALA A 66 1.72 -4.54 -11.31
CA ALA A 66 2.95 -3.90 -11.76
C ALA A 66 4.10 -4.19 -10.79
N SER A 67 5.33 -4.08 -11.28
CA SER A 67 6.52 -4.10 -10.43
C SER A 67 6.96 -2.67 -10.11
N CYS A 68 7.35 -2.42 -8.86
CA CYS A 68 7.77 -1.08 -8.42
C CYS A 68 9.04 -0.57 -9.14
N TYR A 69 9.76 -1.46 -9.82
CA TYR A 69 10.93 -1.15 -10.65
C TYR A 69 10.60 -1.05 -12.15
N ASP A 70 9.32 -1.14 -12.55
CA ASP A 70 8.94 -0.91 -13.95
C ASP A 70 9.15 0.57 -14.33
N ASP A 71 9.71 0.79 -15.51
CA ASP A 71 9.99 2.15 -16.03
C ASP A 71 8.74 2.74 -16.70
N VAL A 72 7.77 3.12 -15.90
CA VAL A 72 6.52 3.72 -16.36
C VAL A 72 6.21 5.01 -15.59
N PRO A 73 5.63 6.03 -16.27
CA PRO A 73 5.46 7.38 -15.70
C PRO A 73 4.71 7.43 -14.38
N TRP A 74 3.63 6.67 -14.22
CA TRP A 74 2.83 6.71 -13.00
C TRP A 74 3.56 6.14 -11.78
N ILE A 75 4.48 5.17 -11.97
CA ILE A 75 5.32 4.61 -10.89
C ILE A 75 6.33 5.65 -10.44
N HIS A 76 6.94 6.38 -11.36
CA HIS A 76 7.83 7.50 -11.03
C HIS A 76 7.09 8.59 -10.25
N ALA A 77 5.90 8.99 -10.73
CA ALA A 77 5.07 9.98 -10.05
C ALA A 77 4.70 9.54 -8.62
N LEU A 78 4.34 8.26 -8.44
CA LEU A 78 4.02 7.71 -7.13
C LEU A 78 5.23 7.70 -6.20
N LYS A 79 6.43 7.38 -6.70
CA LYS A 79 7.67 7.47 -5.91
C LYS A 79 7.94 8.91 -5.44
N GLU A 80 7.76 9.91 -6.30
CA GLU A 80 7.91 11.32 -5.88
C GLU A 80 6.86 11.73 -4.85
N PHE A 81 5.61 11.29 -5.01
CA PHE A 81 4.57 11.55 -4.02
C PHE A 81 4.87 10.88 -2.67
N ILE A 82 5.40 9.66 -2.65
CA ILE A 82 5.85 8.96 -1.42
C ILE A 82 6.94 9.77 -0.72
N LYS A 83 7.93 10.28 -1.45
CA LYS A 83 8.98 11.15 -0.87
C LYS A 83 8.38 12.41 -0.23
N ALA A 84 7.40 13.02 -0.89
CA ALA A 84 6.71 14.19 -0.34
C ALA A 84 5.92 13.83 0.93
N LEU A 85 5.27 12.66 0.97
CA LEU A 85 4.59 12.18 2.18
C LEU A 85 5.57 12.00 3.35
N ASP A 86 6.73 11.39 3.11
CA ASP A 86 7.76 11.18 4.14
C ASP A 86 8.34 12.50 4.65
N GLN A 87 8.69 13.43 3.75
CA GLN A 87 9.17 14.76 4.11
C GLN A 87 8.19 15.53 4.99
N ASN A 88 6.89 15.37 4.74
CA ASN A 88 5.81 15.98 5.51
C ASN A 88 5.36 15.13 6.72
N LYS A 89 6.07 14.04 7.03
CA LYS A 89 5.79 13.16 8.17
C LYS A 89 4.37 12.59 8.17
N LYS A 90 3.79 12.38 6.99
CA LYS A 90 2.48 11.75 6.84
C LYS A 90 2.57 10.26 7.17
N LYS A 91 1.55 9.76 7.86
CA LYS A 91 1.43 8.31 8.08
C LYS A 91 1.16 7.62 6.75
N LEU A 92 1.94 6.60 6.46
CA LEU A 92 1.89 5.89 5.19
C LEU A 92 1.91 4.37 5.44
N ILE A 93 1.00 3.67 4.80
CA ILE A 93 0.89 2.21 4.82
C ILE A 93 0.99 1.71 3.39
N GLY A 94 1.76 0.67 3.15
CA GLY A 94 1.87 0.00 1.85
C GLY A 94 1.54 -1.48 1.95
N VAL A 95 0.74 -1.97 1.02
CA VAL A 95 0.37 -3.39 0.95
C VAL A 95 0.89 -4.00 -0.36
N CYS A 96 1.65 -5.10 -0.28
CA CYS A 96 2.24 -5.79 -1.41
C CYS A 96 3.09 -4.84 -2.28
N PHE A 97 2.63 -4.50 -3.49
CA PHE A 97 3.27 -3.48 -4.35
C PHE A 97 3.49 -2.16 -3.58
N GLY A 98 2.50 -1.72 -2.80
CA GLY A 98 2.61 -0.50 -1.98
C GLY A 98 3.76 -0.56 -0.99
N HIS A 99 3.99 -1.69 -0.32
CA HIS A 99 5.14 -1.91 0.55
C HIS A 99 6.46 -1.82 -0.23
N GLN A 100 6.52 -2.46 -1.39
CA GLN A 100 7.72 -2.47 -2.23
C GLN A 100 8.09 -1.08 -2.76
N ILE A 101 7.10 -0.33 -3.28
CA ILE A 101 7.36 1.00 -3.83
C ILE A 101 7.74 2.03 -2.76
N ILE A 102 7.20 1.91 -1.53
CA ILE A 102 7.65 2.72 -0.40
C ILE A 102 9.12 2.45 -0.10
N ALA A 103 9.51 1.18 0.02
CA ALA A 103 10.89 0.82 0.28
C ALA A 103 11.83 1.41 -0.78
N GLU A 104 11.50 1.28 -2.05
CA GLU A 104 12.32 1.78 -3.15
C GLU A 104 12.37 3.30 -3.23
N ALA A 105 11.23 3.98 -3.03
CA ALA A 105 11.16 5.44 -3.03
C ALA A 105 12.00 6.08 -1.92
N LEU A 106 12.12 5.41 -0.78
CA LEU A 106 12.87 5.89 0.39
C LEU A 106 14.31 5.36 0.47
N GLY A 107 14.85 4.86 -0.63
CA GLY A 107 16.27 4.49 -0.77
C GLY A 107 16.57 3.01 -0.49
N GLY A 108 15.56 2.17 -0.31
CA GLY A 108 15.70 0.73 -0.29
C GLY A 108 15.93 0.14 -1.67
N SER A 109 16.02 -1.18 -1.76
CA SER A 109 16.20 -1.90 -3.03
C SER A 109 15.20 -3.04 -3.15
N VAL A 110 14.44 -3.03 -4.22
CA VAL A 110 13.51 -4.09 -4.59
C VAL A 110 13.90 -4.65 -5.95
N ARG A 111 13.97 -5.98 -6.03
CA ARG A 111 14.39 -6.66 -7.27
C ARG A 111 13.60 -7.94 -7.48
N LYS A 112 13.51 -8.37 -8.72
CA LYS A 112 12.93 -9.67 -9.06
C LYS A 112 13.68 -10.79 -8.36
N SER A 113 12.94 -11.69 -7.73
CA SER A 113 13.55 -12.87 -7.08
C SER A 113 14.21 -13.77 -8.13
N PRO A 114 15.47 -14.21 -7.91
CA PRO A 114 16.12 -15.18 -8.77
C PRO A 114 15.44 -16.56 -8.70
N ASN A 115 14.69 -16.83 -7.65
CA ASN A 115 13.98 -18.09 -7.42
C ASN A 115 12.59 -18.14 -8.10
N GLY A 116 12.22 -17.08 -8.84
CA GLY A 116 10.91 -16.99 -9.51
C GLY A 116 9.76 -16.63 -8.55
N TRP A 117 8.58 -17.09 -8.90
CA TRP A 117 7.36 -16.86 -8.12
C TRP A 117 7.34 -17.74 -6.88
N HIS A 118 6.97 -17.15 -5.75
CA HIS A 118 6.64 -17.87 -4.52
C HIS A 118 5.12 -17.77 -4.32
N ALA A 119 4.45 -18.93 -4.25
CA ALA A 119 3.01 -19.01 -4.03
C ALA A 119 2.73 -20.12 -3.00
N GLY A 120 1.98 -19.80 -1.97
CA GLY A 120 1.65 -20.74 -0.88
C GLY A 120 1.60 -20.03 0.45
N VAL A 121 1.43 -20.81 1.51
CA VAL A 121 1.48 -20.30 2.89
C VAL A 121 2.95 -20.22 3.32
N ASP A 122 3.37 -19.04 3.76
CA ASP A 122 4.70 -18.82 4.30
C ASP A 122 4.65 -18.38 5.77
N SER A 123 5.74 -18.61 6.49
CA SER A 123 5.87 -18.18 7.88
C SER A 123 6.84 -17.03 7.99
N ILE A 124 6.37 -15.90 8.47
CA ILE A 124 7.23 -14.75 8.78
C ILE A 124 7.54 -14.70 10.27
N SER A 125 8.76 -14.26 10.58
CA SER A 125 9.18 -13.98 11.95
C SER A 125 9.25 -12.47 12.15
N LEU A 126 8.66 -12.00 13.25
CA LEU A 126 8.73 -10.59 13.60
C LEU A 126 10.11 -10.27 14.20
N ASN A 127 10.67 -9.15 13.78
CA ASN A 127 11.85 -8.58 14.39
C ASN A 127 11.48 -7.73 15.64
N LYS A 128 12.50 -7.20 16.33
CA LYS A 128 12.29 -6.38 17.53
C LYS A 128 11.49 -5.09 17.25
N ASP A 129 11.56 -4.56 16.03
CA ASP A 129 10.94 -3.28 15.68
C ASP A 129 9.40 -3.42 15.60
N ALA A 130 8.89 -4.63 15.33
CA ALA A 130 7.44 -4.91 15.32
C ALA A 130 6.78 -4.60 16.66
N VAL A 131 7.50 -4.73 17.76
CA VAL A 131 6.99 -4.45 19.13
C VAL A 131 6.67 -2.97 19.30
N GLU A 132 7.42 -2.07 18.67
CA GLU A 132 7.19 -0.62 18.71
C GLU A 132 5.86 -0.24 18.06
N TYR A 133 5.37 -1.07 17.13
CA TYR A 133 4.06 -0.91 16.49
C TYR A 133 2.95 -1.69 17.19
N GLY A 134 3.21 -2.23 18.38
CA GLY A 134 2.21 -3.00 19.16
C GLY A 134 1.91 -4.39 18.62
N ILE A 135 2.71 -4.89 17.65
CA ILE A 135 2.54 -6.22 17.08
C ILE A 135 3.22 -7.23 18.00
N GLN A 136 2.44 -8.17 18.53
CA GLN A 136 2.90 -9.21 19.46
C GLN A 136 2.91 -10.57 18.76
N GLY A 137 3.87 -11.41 19.13
CA GLY A 137 4.03 -12.78 18.61
C GLY A 137 5.40 -12.97 17.99
N LYS A 138 5.75 -14.24 17.72
CA LYS A 138 7.07 -14.59 17.15
C LYS A 138 6.98 -14.99 15.69
N LYS A 139 5.84 -15.54 15.25
CA LYS A 139 5.61 -16.02 13.87
C LYS A 139 4.17 -15.82 13.48
N TYR A 140 3.97 -15.53 12.20
CA TYR A 140 2.67 -15.47 11.53
C TYR A 140 2.74 -16.26 10.22
N ASN A 141 1.64 -16.88 9.86
CA ASN A 141 1.47 -17.50 8.54
C ASN A 141 0.74 -16.50 7.63
N LEU A 142 1.26 -16.30 6.44
CA LEU A 142 0.71 -15.45 5.40
C LEU A 142 0.32 -16.27 4.17
#